data_38faca1dc1dd126f4480e2e4f76e70a1
#
_entry.id   38faca1dc1dd126f4480e2e4f76e70a1
#
_cell.length_a   1.000
_cell.length_b   1.000
_cell.length_c   1.000
_cell.angle_alpha   90.00
_cell.angle_beta   90.00
_cell.angle_gamma   90.00
#
_symmetry.space_group_name_H-M   'P 1'
#
loop_
_entity.id
_entity.type
_entity.pdbx_description
1 polymer ?
#
loop_
_entity_poly.entity_id
_entity_poly.type
_entity_poly.pdbx_seq_one_letter_code
_entity_poly.pdbx_strand_id
1 'polypeptide(L)'
;TALAQLRLEEEVSSRYGDRFILRSYSPLMTLGGGRIIDPAPGKSRRIKRELAQRLKRLASDDQEGRVEEVIFLQSVRGVLEREVSLLAGLSGRQSAKILQALQSRQQILCVDPTEKRYLHAAHLERIGNFLQKVLRHHHQRFPEREGMNRVELGGKLSLLFQDREMELLLKYLVKNGMFVSRGVFYALEEHEGGISEQTESLMKRCTKLILEGGFQPLRRTLLLEQLELNEKEGIALLKACAHQNRLVQVSEDLYYTPEQIDQAVALLRKHFKNQPVVTVIDF
;
A
#
# COMPACT_ATOMS: atom_id res chain seq x y z
N THR A 1 34.11 -7.02 -27.24
CA THR A 1 32.67 -6.64 -27.16
C THR A 1 32.48 -5.80 -25.91
N ALA A 2 31.88 -4.62 -26.03
CA ALA A 2 31.64 -3.69 -24.95
C ALA A 2 30.15 -3.33 -24.87
N LEU A 3 29.66 -2.98 -23.67
CA LEU A 3 28.35 -2.39 -23.47
C LEU A 3 28.50 -0.87 -23.44
N ALA A 4 27.73 -0.16 -24.22
CA ALA A 4 27.72 1.29 -24.28
C ALA A 4 26.30 1.83 -24.31
N GLN A 5 26.08 2.98 -23.68
CA GLN A 5 24.85 3.76 -23.82
C GLN A 5 25.15 4.90 -24.79
N LEU A 6 24.44 4.92 -25.92
CA LEU A 6 24.54 5.99 -26.90
C LEU A 6 23.50 7.06 -26.58
N ARG A 7 23.91 8.31 -26.55
CA ARG A 7 23.04 9.47 -26.48
C ARG A 7 23.01 10.11 -27.86
N LEU A 8 21.83 10.13 -28.43
CA LEU A 8 21.60 10.71 -29.75
C LEU A 8 21.14 12.19 -29.60
N GLU A 9 21.43 13.01 -30.60
CA GLU A 9 20.99 14.40 -30.68
C GLU A 9 19.52 14.48 -31.08
N GLU A 10 19.07 13.53 -31.92
CA GLU A 10 17.68 13.44 -32.38
C GLU A 10 17.03 12.15 -31.91
N GLU A 11 15.70 12.16 -31.85
CA GLU A 11 14.91 10.98 -31.51
C GLU A 11 14.94 9.95 -32.66
N VAL A 12 15.23 8.72 -32.31
CA VAL A 12 15.31 7.61 -33.27
C VAL A 12 14.39 6.49 -32.80
N SER A 13 13.55 6.00 -33.69
CA SER A 13 12.82 4.75 -33.49
C SER A 13 13.75 3.56 -33.61
N SER A 14 13.88 2.80 -32.55
CA SER A 14 14.72 1.59 -32.53
C SER A 14 14.03 0.43 -31.81
N ARG A 15 14.43 -0.80 -32.13
CA ARG A 15 13.91 -2.03 -31.51
C ARG A 15 15.06 -2.87 -30.98
N TYR A 16 14.74 -3.77 -30.07
CA TYR A 16 15.69 -4.81 -29.68
C TYR A 16 16.16 -5.60 -30.90
N GLY A 17 17.47 -5.77 -31.01
CA GLY A 17 18.11 -6.52 -32.08
C GLY A 17 18.53 -5.70 -33.29
N ASP A 18 18.07 -4.46 -33.41
CA ASP A 18 18.47 -3.58 -34.51
C ASP A 18 19.99 -3.40 -34.54
N ARG A 19 20.55 -3.41 -35.74
CA ARG A 19 21.99 -3.21 -35.95
C ARG A 19 22.25 -1.76 -36.32
N PHE A 20 23.35 -1.23 -35.85
CA PHE A 20 23.79 0.13 -36.14
C PHE A 20 25.27 0.15 -36.53
N ILE A 21 25.65 1.16 -37.30
CA ILE A 21 27.04 1.45 -37.67
C ILE A 21 27.41 2.81 -37.11
N LEU A 22 28.59 2.90 -36.49
CA LEU A 22 29.19 4.15 -36.02
C LEU A 22 30.20 4.62 -37.04
N ARG A 23 30.08 5.88 -37.44
CA ARG A 23 31.01 6.54 -38.33
C ARG A 23 31.55 7.83 -37.71
N SER A 24 32.81 8.14 -37.96
CA SER A 24 33.33 9.47 -37.62
C SER A 24 32.83 10.51 -38.63
N TYR A 25 32.65 11.75 -38.15
CA TYR A 25 32.19 12.83 -39.00
C TYR A 25 33.32 13.30 -39.96
N SER A 26 34.53 13.42 -39.46
CA SER A 26 35.70 13.84 -40.28
C SER A 26 36.99 13.23 -39.69
N PRO A 27 37.79 12.50 -40.50
CA PRO A 27 37.46 11.97 -41.82
C PRO A 27 36.31 10.95 -41.75
N LEU A 28 35.52 10.81 -42.80
CA LEU A 28 34.42 9.86 -42.89
C LEU A 28 34.93 8.42 -42.87
N MET A 29 34.98 7.80 -41.71
CA MET A 29 35.51 6.45 -41.50
C MET A 29 34.57 5.63 -40.60
N THR A 30 34.43 4.34 -40.90
CA THR A 30 33.67 3.43 -40.06
C THR A 30 34.47 3.09 -38.79
N LEU A 31 33.93 3.44 -37.63
CA LEU A 31 34.54 3.18 -36.33
C LEU A 31 34.15 1.81 -35.78
N GLY A 32 32.96 1.35 -36.12
CA GLY A 32 32.44 0.10 -35.63
C GLY A 32 30.92 0.00 -35.80
N GLY A 33 30.30 -0.88 -35.04
CA GLY A 33 28.87 -1.07 -35.01
C GLY A 33 28.46 -1.98 -33.88
N GLY A 34 27.18 -2.19 -33.77
CA GLY A 34 26.64 -3.01 -32.69
C GLY A 34 25.19 -3.44 -32.92
N ARG A 35 24.63 -4.01 -31.87
CA ARG A 35 23.22 -4.39 -31.80
C ARG A 35 22.58 -3.69 -30.60
N ILE A 36 21.39 -3.18 -30.79
CA ILE A 36 20.58 -2.58 -29.73
C ILE A 36 20.02 -3.68 -28.85
N ILE A 37 20.29 -3.63 -27.56
CA ILE A 37 19.80 -4.58 -26.56
C ILE A 37 18.72 -3.96 -25.65
N ASP A 38 18.73 -2.63 -25.53
CA ASP A 38 17.70 -1.86 -24.82
C ASP A 38 17.43 -0.58 -25.64
N PRO A 39 16.24 -0.47 -26.28
CA PRO A 39 15.92 0.69 -27.12
C PRO A 39 15.55 1.95 -26.32
N ALA A 40 15.22 1.82 -25.02
CA ALA A 40 14.78 2.91 -24.18
C ALA A 40 15.45 2.90 -22.79
N PRO A 41 16.79 2.87 -22.71
CA PRO A 41 17.48 2.72 -21.45
C PRO A 41 17.33 3.95 -20.57
N GLY A 42 17.11 3.74 -19.28
CA GLY A 42 17.17 4.81 -18.29
C GLY A 42 18.53 5.51 -18.29
N LYS A 43 18.55 6.83 -18.02
CA LYS A 43 19.80 7.60 -17.96
C LYS A 43 20.75 7.03 -16.90
N SER A 44 21.94 6.64 -17.30
CA SER A 44 22.99 6.18 -16.39
C SER A 44 24.31 6.92 -16.66
N ARG A 45 24.91 7.45 -15.60
CA ARG A 45 26.26 8.08 -15.71
C ARG A 45 27.38 7.05 -15.79
N ARG A 46 27.18 5.88 -15.17
CA ARG A 46 28.12 4.76 -15.18
C ARG A 46 27.36 3.45 -15.16
N ILE A 47 27.75 2.51 -15.98
CA ILE A 47 27.21 1.14 -15.94
C ILE A 47 27.84 0.42 -14.74
N LYS A 48 27.08 0.26 -13.66
CA LYS A 48 27.52 -0.52 -12.49
C LYS A 48 27.61 -2.00 -12.86
N ARG A 49 28.44 -2.77 -12.13
CA ARG A 49 28.66 -4.19 -12.37
C ARG A 49 27.34 -5.01 -12.44
N GLU A 50 26.41 -4.73 -11.53
CA GLU A 50 25.07 -5.37 -11.54
C GLU A 50 24.31 -5.10 -12.82
N LEU A 51 24.24 -3.82 -13.24
CA LEU A 51 23.57 -3.44 -14.49
C LEU A 51 24.25 -4.10 -15.69
N ALA A 52 25.58 -4.16 -15.72
CA ALA A 52 26.32 -4.82 -16.79
C ALA A 52 26.00 -6.33 -16.87
N GLN A 53 25.84 -7.01 -15.75
CA GLN A 53 25.43 -8.41 -15.72
C GLN A 53 24.00 -8.59 -16.27
N ARG A 54 23.07 -7.74 -15.87
CA ARG A 54 21.69 -7.75 -16.37
C ARG A 54 21.61 -7.46 -17.88
N LEU A 55 22.35 -6.47 -18.35
CA LEU A 55 22.42 -6.17 -19.78
C LEU A 55 23.02 -7.32 -20.58
N LYS A 56 23.95 -8.09 -20.02
CA LYS A 56 24.45 -9.32 -20.66
C LYS A 56 23.37 -10.39 -20.76
N ARG A 57 22.54 -10.59 -19.72
CA ARG A 57 21.38 -11.50 -19.77
C ARG A 57 20.34 -11.02 -20.78
N LEU A 58 20.08 -9.71 -20.82
CA LEU A 58 19.19 -9.12 -21.83
C LEU A 58 19.71 -9.35 -23.25
N ALA A 59 21.02 -9.38 -23.46
CA ALA A 59 21.66 -9.65 -24.76
C ALA A 59 21.76 -11.13 -25.10
N SER A 60 21.40 -12.04 -24.21
CA SER A 60 21.50 -13.49 -24.44
C SER A 60 20.38 -14.00 -25.35
N ASP A 61 20.52 -15.22 -25.84
CA ASP A 61 19.50 -15.89 -26.65
C ASP A 61 18.37 -16.51 -25.82
N ASP A 62 18.49 -16.50 -24.48
CA ASP A 62 17.46 -16.90 -23.55
C ASP A 62 16.29 -15.93 -23.57
N GLN A 63 15.21 -16.30 -24.23
CA GLN A 63 14.02 -15.46 -24.40
C GLN A 63 13.29 -15.24 -23.07
N GLU A 64 13.24 -16.25 -22.20
CA GLU A 64 12.57 -16.16 -20.88
C GLU A 64 13.33 -15.22 -19.97
N GLY A 65 14.64 -15.42 -19.82
CA GLY A 65 15.50 -14.54 -19.03
C GLY A 65 15.52 -13.10 -19.57
N ARG A 66 15.41 -12.92 -20.89
CA ARG A 66 15.31 -11.59 -21.51
C ARG A 66 14.02 -10.89 -21.13
N VAL A 67 12.87 -11.56 -21.16
CA VAL A 67 11.58 -10.98 -20.73
C VAL A 67 11.62 -10.63 -19.23
N GLU A 68 12.16 -11.51 -18.41
CA GLU A 68 12.35 -11.25 -16.97
C GLU A 68 13.19 -9.98 -16.74
N GLU A 69 14.34 -9.84 -17.45
CA GLU A 69 15.20 -8.66 -17.32
C GLU A 69 14.54 -7.39 -17.86
N VAL A 70 13.75 -7.46 -18.93
CA VAL A 70 12.94 -6.32 -19.40
C VAL A 70 12.03 -5.82 -18.28
N ILE A 71 11.28 -6.71 -17.64
CA ILE A 71 10.35 -6.36 -16.57
C ILE A 71 11.11 -5.80 -15.36
N PHE A 72 12.24 -6.42 -15.01
CA PHE A 72 13.07 -5.95 -13.90
C PHE A 72 13.61 -4.53 -14.13
N LEU A 73 14.09 -4.22 -15.33
CA LEU A 73 14.69 -2.92 -15.66
C LEU A 73 13.67 -1.77 -15.63
N GLN A 74 12.37 -2.06 -15.80
CA GLN A 74 11.30 -1.05 -15.66
C GLN A 74 11.01 -0.66 -14.21
N SER A 75 11.70 -1.27 -13.24
CA SER A 75 11.63 -0.93 -11.81
C SER A 75 10.18 -0.99 -11.26
N VAL A 76 9.87 -0.14 -10.28
CA VAL A 76 8.53 -0.06 -9.65
C VAL A 76 7.43 0.50 -10.58
N ARG A 77 7.81 1.08 -11.71
CA ARG A 77 6.87 1.58 -12.71
C ARG A 77 6.10 0.44 -13.39
N GLY A 78 6.76 -0.73 -13.49
CA GLY A 78 6.24 -1.87 -14.22
C GLY A 78 6.25 -1.66 -15.74
N VAL A 79 5.76 -2.65 -16.47
CA VAL A 79 5.75 -2.69 -17.95
C VAL A 79 4.44 -3.27 -18.44
N LEU A 80 3.92 -2.73 -19.54
CA LEU A 80 2.72 -3.25 -20.21
C LEU A 80 3.10 -4.44 -21.11
N GLU A 81 2.19 -5.42 -21.26
CA GLU A 81 2.41 -6.58 -22.11
C GLU A 81 2.87 -6.21 -23.53
N ARG A 82 2.25 -5.16 -24.12
CA ARG A 82 2.62 -4.65 -25.45
C ARG A 82 4.06 -4.12 -25.51
N GLU A 83 4.54 -3.50 -24.44
CA GLU A 83 5.89 -2.97 -24.35
C GLU A 83 6.92 -4.09 -24.20
N VAL A 84 6.59 -5.15 -23.44
CA VAL A 84 7.46 -6.33 -23.30
C VAL A 84 7.79 -6.92 -24.66
N SER A 85 6.81 -7.05 -25.55
CA SER A 85 7.04 -7.57 -26.92
C SER A 85 8.06 -6.76 -27.69
N LEU A 86 7.96 -5.42 -27.60
CA LEU A 86 8.87 -4.50 -28.30
C LEU A 86 10.27 -4.51 -27.67
N LEU A 87 10.34 -4.44 -26.35
CA LEU A 87 11.60 -4.35 -25.59
C LEU A 87 12.39 -5.66 -25.60
N ALA A 88 11.70 -6.81 -25.67
CA ALA A 88 12.34 -8.13 -25.75
C ALA A 88 12.57 -8.62 -27.18
N GLY A 89 12.06 -7.91 -28.20
CA GLY A 89 12.16 -8.31 -29.60
C GLY A 89 11.45 -9.63 -29.92
N LEU A 90 10.28 -9.84 -29.30
CA LEU A 90 9.47 -11.05 -29.45
C LEU A 90 8.12 -10.72 -30.07
N SER A 91 7.47 -11.73 -30.66
CA SER A 91 6.07 -11.60 -31.06
C SER A 91 5.16 -11.52 -29.81
N GLY A 92 4.00 -10.85 -29.92
CA GLY A 92 3.04 -10.77 -28.84
C GLY A 92 2.62 -12.14 -28.29
N ARG A 93 2.51 -13.16 -29.14
CA ARG A 93 2.16 -14.53 -28.73
C ARG A 93 3.28 -15.19 -27.90
N GLN A 94 4.55 -14.95 -28.26
CA GLN A 94 5.69 -15.49 -27.52
C GLN A 94 5.82 -14.81 -26.16
N SER A 95 5.75 -13.47 -26.12
CA SER A 95 5.84 -12.73 -24.86
C SER A 95 4.69 -13.07 -23.91
N ALA A 96 3.44 -13.19 -24.40
CA ALA A 96 2.31 -13.60 -23.58
C ALA A 96 2.50 -14.99 -22.93
N LYS A 97 3.02 -15.97 -23.69
CA LYS A 97 3.32 -17.31 -23.16
C LYS A 97 4.40 -17.26 -22.06
N ILE A 98 5.45 -16.48 -22.27
CA ILE A 98 6.53 -16.32 -21.28
C ILE A 98 6.02 -15.58 -20.03
N LEU A 99 5.24 -14.51 -20.20
CA LEU A 99 4.63 -13.77 -19.07
C LEU A 99 3.74 -14.70 -18.23
N GLN A 100 2.96 -15.57 -18.85
CA GLN A 100 2.14 -16.55 -18.14
C GLN A 100 3.01 -17.53 -17.34
N ALA A 101 4.13 -17.99 -17.89
CA ALA A 101 5.07 -18.89 -17.21
C ALA A 101 5.76 -18.19 -16.03
N LEU A 102 6.24 -16.96 -16.19
CA LEU A 102 6.84 -16.16 -15.13
C LEU A 102 5.85 -15.84 -14.01
N GLN A 103 4.59 -15.55 -14.36
CA GLN A 103 3.53 -15.30 -13.39
C GLN A 103 3.17 -16.57 -12.60
N SER A 104 3.08 -17.73 -13.22
CA SER A 104 2.83 -19.00 -12.52
C SER A 104 3.95 -19.38 -11.56
N ARG A 105 5.18 -18.98 -11.83
CA ARG A 105 6.34 -19.12 -10.92
C ARG A 105 6.47 -18.00 -9.89
N GLN A 106 5.52 -17.06 -9.86
CA GLN A 106 5.52 -15.90 -8.95
C GLN A 106 6.74 -14.97 -9.11
N GLN A 107 7.41 -14.99 -10.26
CA GLN A 107 8.53 -14.09 -10.56
C GLN A 107 8.04 -12.69 -10.95
N ILE A 108 6.81 -12.60 -11.44
CA ILE A 108 6.13 -11.34 -11.78
C ILE A 108 4.69 -11.33 -11.27
N LEU A 109 4.14 -10.15 -11.05
CA LEU A 109 2.73 -9.92 -10.71
C LEU A 109 2.08 -9.03 -11.75
N CYS A 110 0.90 -9.44 -12.25
CA CYS A 110 0.04 -8.55 -13.00
C CYS A 110 -0.73 -7.64 -12.03
N VAL A 111 -0.35 -6.37 -11.96
CA VAL A 111 -0.96 -5.37 -11.07
C VAL A 111 -2.14 -4.66 -11.69
N ASP A 112 -2.23 -4.65 -13.01
CA ASP A 112 -3.39 -4.17 -13.77
C ASP A 112 -3.80 -5.21 -14.81
N PRO A 113 -4.86 -6.00 -14.55
CA PRO A 113 -5.35 -6.98 -15.52
C PRO A 113 -5.97 -6.35 -16.78
N THR A 114 -6.44 -5.10 -16.72
CA THR A 114 -7.08 -4.41 -17.85
C THR A 114 -6.04 -3.98 -18.86
N GLU A 115 -5.03 -3.26 -18.42
CA GLU A 115 -3.91 -2.79 -19.23
C GLU A 115 -2.78 -3.84 -19.35
N LYS A 116 -2.89 -4.95 -18.59
CA LYS A 116 -1.87 -6.01 -18.48
C LYS A 116 -0.50 -5.45 -18.11
N ARG A 117 -0.45 -4.76 -16.96
CA ARG A 117 0.78 -4.21 -16.39
C ARG A 117 1.43 -5.19 -15.42
N TYR A 118 2.70 -5.47 -15.62
CA TYR A 118 3.47 -6.44 -14.86
C TYR A 118 4.57 -5.76 -14.04
N LEU A 119 4.80 -6.29 -12.85
CA LEU A 119 5.88 -5.91 -11.94
C LEU A 119 6.73 -7.13 -11.58
N HIS A 120 8.03 -6.95 -11.48
CA HIS A 120 8.96 -8.00 -11.05
C HIS A 120 8.89 -8.22 -9.52
N ALA A 121 8.99 -9.48 -9.09
CA ALA A 121 8.90 -9.86 -7.67
C ALA A 121 9.90 -9.11 -6.77
N ALA A 122 11.14 -8.90 -7.23
CA ALA A 122 12.14 -8.14 -6.48
C ALA A 122 11.75 -6.67 -6.22
N HIS A 123 10.93 -6.08 -7.09
CA HIS A 123 10.41 -4.72 -6.86
C HIS A 123 9.20 -4.73 -5.95
N LEU A 124 8.38 -5.79 -6.00
CA LEU A 124 7.29 -6.01 -5.05
C LEU A 124 7.83 -6.16 -3.63
N GLU A 125 8.92 -6.90 -3.46
CA GLU A 125 9.61 -7.02 -2.17
C GLU A 125 10.12 -5.65 -1.66
N ARG A 126 10.73 -4.84 -2.54
CA ARG A 126 11.16 -3.47 -2.17
C ARG A 126 9.99 -2.60 -1.75
N ILE A 127 8.85 -2.68 -2.45
CA ILE A 127 7.63 -1.97 -2.08
C ILE A 127 7.11 -2.48 -0.73
N GLY A 128 7.07 -3.79 -0.52
CA GLY A 128 6.68 -4.41 0.74
C GLY A 128 7.55 -3.94 1.91
N ASN A 129 8.87 -3.96 1.74
CA ASN A 129 9.82 -3.46 2.74
C ASN A 129 9.63 -1.96 3.04
N PHE A 130 9.29 -1.16 2.04
CA PHE A 130 8.95 0.26 2.25
C PHE A 130 7.66 0.39 3.08
N LEU A 131 6.60 -0.33 2.71
CA LEU A 131 5.33 -0.30 3.45
C LEU A 131 5.46 -0.83 4.88
N GLN A 132 6.28 -1.86 5.11
CA GLN A 132 6.60 -2.33 6.47
C GLN A 132 7.25 -1.23 7.31
N LYS A 133 8.18 -0.45 6.74
CA LYS A 133 8.76 0.71 7.45
C LYS A 133 7.71 1.77 7.78
N VAL A 134 6.79 2.03 6.85
CA VAL A 134 5.67 2.95 7.08
C VAL A 134 4.78 2.46 8.20
N LEU A 135 4.40 1.18 8.19
CA LEU A 135 3.60 0.55 9.23
C LEU A 135 4.32 0.58 10.59
N ARG A 136 5.61 0.25 10.64
CA ARG A 136 6.41 0.29 11.88
C ARG A 136 6.43 1.70 12.48
N HIS A 137 6.65 2.71 11.65
CA HIS A 137 6.59 4.10 12.11
C HIS A 137 5.18 4.50 12.60
N HIS A 138 4.13 4.03 11.90
CA HIS A 138 2.74 4.26 12.32
C HIS A 138 2.45 3.63 13.68
N HIS A 139 2.83 2.36 13.89
CA HIS A 139 2.66 1.66 15.17
C HIS A 139 3.42 2.29 16.32
N GLN A 140 4.62 2.82 16.07
CA GLN A 140 5.37 3.57 17.09
C GLN A 140 4.68 4.87 17.49
N ARG A 141 4.05 5.55 16.52
CA ARG A 141 3.38 6.84 16.77
C ARG A 141 1.96 6.69 17.31
N PHE A 142 1.30 5.60 16.97
CA PHE A 142 -0.08 5.30 17.32
C PHE A 142 -0.21 3.84 17.76
N PRO A 143 0.37 3.48 18.91
CA PRO A 143 0.39 2.10 19.39
C PRO A 143 -1.01 1.53 19.68
N GLU A 144 -1.98 2.40 19.95
CA GLU A 144 -3.38 2.06 20.20
C GLU A 144 -4.16 1.68 18.94
N ARG A 145 -3.66 2.00 17.76
CA ARG A 145 -4.34 1.69 16.49
C ARG A 145 -4.00 0.30 16.00
N GLU A 146 -5.00 -0.41 15.50
CA GLU A 146 -4.83 -1.74 14.91
C GLU A 146 -3.92 -1.76 13.66
N GLY A 147 -3.79 -0.61 12.99
CA GLY A 147 -2.99 -0.45 11.79
C GLY A 147 -3.40 0.75 10.94
N MET A 148 -3.01 0.72 9.67
CA MET A 148 -3.40 1.71 8.67
C MET A 148 -4.45 1.12 7.73
N ASN A 149 -5.47 1.91 7.37
CA ASN A 149 -6.43 1.49 6.36
C ASN A 149 -5.82 1.57 4.93
N ARG A 150 -6.55 1.02 3.95
CA ARG A 150 -6.09 0.98 2.55
C ARG A 150 -5.76 2.36 1.98
N VAL A 151 -6.56 3.37 2.30
CA VAL A 151 -6.38 4.73 1.76
C VAL A 151 -5.13 5.39 2.36
N GLU A 152 -4.93 5.25 3.66
CA GLU A 152 -3.76 5.78 4.36
C GLU A 152 -2.46 5.11 3.87
N LEU A 153 -2.47 3.79 3.75
CA LEU A 153 -1.30 3.02 3.31
C LEU A 153 -1.04 3.22 1.81
N GLY A 154 -2.09 3.17 0.99
CA GLY A 154 -2.02 3.37 -0.45
C GLY A 154 -1.62 4.79 -0.84
N GLY A 155 -2.03 5.79 -0.06
CA GLY A 155 -1.62 7.18 -0.26
C GLY A 155 -0.10 7.39 -0.29
N LYS A 156 0.68 6.48 0.33
CA LYS A 156 2.15 6.50 0.27
C LYS A 156 2.72 6.11 -1.10
N LEU A 157 1.91 5.47 -1.95
CA LEU A 157 2.29 4.98 -3.27
C LEU A 157 1.36 5.51 -4.39
N SER A 158 0.50 6.48 -4.09
CA SER A 158 -0.52 7.02 -5.01
C SER A 158 0.04 7.61 -6.31
N LEU A 159 1.31 8.07 -6.30
CA LEU A 159 2.00 8.54 -7.51
C LEU A 159 2.41 7.40 -8.47
N LEU A 160 2.42 6.15 -7.99
CA LEU A 160 2.88 4.99 -8.76
C LEU A 160 1.75 4.05 -9.16
N PHE A 161 0.71 3.95 -8.33
CA PHE A 161 -0.37 2.97 -8.47
C PHE A 161 -1.73 3.62 -8.32
N GLN A 162 -2.68 3.18 -9.16
CA GLN A 162 -4.09 3.51 -9.00
C GLN A 162 -4.74 2.63 -7.92
N ASP A 163 -5.93 3.01 -7.45
CA ASP A 163 -6.61 2.31 -6.35
C ASP A 163 -6.80 0.80 -6.58
N ARG A 164 -7.13 0.41 -7.81
CA ARG A 164 -7.33 -1.00 -8.19
C ARG A 164 -6.01 -1.78 -8.18
N GLU A 165 -4.95 -1.18 -8.70
CA GLU A 165 -3.62 -1.76 -8.70
C GLU A 165 -3.09 -1.90 -7.26
N MET A 166 -3.36 -0.88 -6.43
CA MET A 166 -3.01 -0.90 -5.01
C MET A 166 -3.69 -2.05 -4.27
N GLU A 167 -4.96 -2.31 -4.56
CA GLU A 167 -5.67 -3.44 -3.94
C GLU A 167 -5.02 -4.79 -4.27
N LEU A 168 -4.66 -5.02 -5.54
CA LEU A 168 -3.99 -6.25 -5.97
C LEU A 168 -2.59 -6.37 -5.37
N LEU A 169 -1.86 -5.26 -5.31
CA LEU A 169 -0.54 -5.18 -4.69
C LEU A 169 -0.58 -5.52 -3.20
N LEU A 170 -1.50 -4.91 -2.45
CA LEU A 170 -1.64 -5.17 -1.02
C LEU A 170 -2.06 -6.62 -0.74
N LYS A 171 -3.01 -7.18 -1.52
CA LYS A 171 -3.39 -8.60 -1.43
C LYS A 171 -2.18 -9.53 -1.67
N TYR A 172 -1.36 -9.22 -2.67
CA TYR A 172 -0.15 -9.98 -2.95
C TYR A 172 0.84 -9.91 -1.77
N LEU A 173 1.09 -8.73 -1.23
CA LEU A 173 2.03 -8.53 -0.13
C LEU A 173 1.57 -9.22 1.16
N VAL A 174 0.27 -9.20 1.46
CA VAL A 174 -0.32 -9.96 2.59
C VAL A 174 -0.14 -11.46 2.37
N LYS A 175 -0.44 -11.96 1.16
CA LYS A 175 -0.27 -13.39 0.83
C LYS A 175 1.18 -13.87 0.99
N ASN A 176 2.15 -12.98 0.75
CA ASN A 176 3.59 -13.28 0.91
C ASN A 176 4.13 -12.95 2.31
N GLY A 177 3.26 -12.71 3.29
CA GLY A 177 3.67 -12.53 4.69
C GLY A 177 4.42 -11.23 4.99
N MET A 178 4.33 -10.22 4.11
CA MET A 178 5.01 -8.94 4.36
C MET A 178 4.35 -8.15 5.50
N PHE A 179 3.05 -8.28 5.65
CA PHE A 179 2.23 -7.75 6.75
C PHE A 179 0.88 -8.46 6.74
N VAL A 180 0.08 -8.26 7.78
CA VAL A 180 -1.23 -8.91 7.92
C VAL A 180 -2.37 -7.93 7.65
N SER A 181 -3.53 -8.48 7.23
CA SER A 181 -4.78 -7.73 7.13
C SER A 181 -5.71 -8.13 8.28
N ARG A 182 -6.14 -7.16 9.05
CA ARG A 182 -7.12 -7.31 10.15
C ARG A 182 -8.37 -6.50 9.81
N GLY A 183 -9.34 -7.17 9.20
CA GLY A 183 -10.53 -6.50 8.66
C GLY A 183 -10.13 -5.47 7.58
N VAL A 184 -10.35 -4.18 7.86
CA VAL A 184 -10.03 -3.07 6.94
C VAL A 184 -8.63 -2.48 7.15
N PHE A 185 -7.88 -2.96 8.15
CA PHE A 185 -6.56 -2.44 8.51
C PHE A 185 -5.44 -3.39 8.08
N TYR A 186 -4.29 -2.81 7.80
CA TYR A 186 -3.04 -3.49 7.54
C TYR A 186 -2.07 -3.19 8.69
N ALA A 187 -1.43 -4.24 9.21
CA ALA A 187 -0.53 -4.16 10.35
C ALA A 187 0.67 -5.09 10.19
N LEU A 188 1.75 -4.82 10.91
CA LEU A 188 2.82 -5.79 11.08
C LEU A 188 2.32 -6.97 11.94
N GLU A 189 2.79 -8.18 11.66
CA GLU A 189 2.38 -9.39 12.39
C GLU A 189 2.68 -9.28 13.89
N GLU A 190 3.84 -8.74 14.22
CA GLU A 190 4.31 -8.49 15.59
C GLU A 190 3.56 -7.37 16.33
N HIS A 191 2.77 -6.58 15.62
CA HIS A 191 1.96 -5.54 16.23
C HIS A 191 0.61 -6.14 16.62
N GLU A 192 0.48 -6.55 17.85
CA GLU A 192 -0.78 -7.10 18.37
C GLU A 192 -1.89 -6.07 18.53
N GLY A 193 -1.80 -4.88 17.93
CA GLY A 193 -2.86 -3.85 18.00
C GLY A 193 -3.46 -3.76 19.41
N GLY A 194 -2.62 -3.96 20.39
CA GLY A 194 -3.00 -4.01 21.79
C GLY A 194 -2.84 -2.64 22.36
N ILE A 195 -3.94 -2.10 22.78
CA ILE A 195 -4.00 -1.02 23.75
C ILE A 195 -2.94 -1.35 24.81
N SER A 196 -1.95 -0.47 25.00
CA SER A 196 -1.01 -0.66 26.10
C SER A 196 -1.83 -0.92 27.38
N GLU A 197 -1.34 -1.73 28.31
CA GLU A 197 -2.04 -1.97 29.57
C GLU A 197 -2.50 -0.66 30.22
N GLN A 198 -1.74 0.41 30.05
CA GLN A 198 -2.09 1.75 30.49
C GLN A 198 -3.30 2.31 29.75
N THR A 199 -3.36 2.18 28.43
CA THR A 199 -4.50 2.65 27.64
C THR A 199 -5.75 1.81 27.90
N GLU A 200 -5.60 0.48 28.05
CA GLU A 200 -6.70 -0.40 28.45
C GLU A 200 -7.24 -0.05 29.85
N SER A 201 -6.37 0.26 30.80
CA SER A 201 -6.73 0.73 32.13
C SER A 201 -7.48 2.06 32.06
N LEU A 202 -6.99 3.00 31.22
CA LEU A 202 -7.67 4.29 31.00
C LEU A 202 -9.03 4.11 30.32
N MET A 203 -9.16 3.22 29.35
CA MET A 203 -10.44 2.91 28.71
C MET A 203 -11.43 2.31 29.71
N LYS A 204 -11.02 1.36 30.53
CA LYS A 204 -11.85 0.78 31.60
C LYS A 204 -12.28 1.85 32.59
N ARG A 205 -11.37 2.72 33.03
CA ARG A 205 -11.66 3.84 33.92
C ARG A 205 -12.64 4.82 33.31
N CYS A 206 -12.46 5.17 32.02
CA CYS A 206 -13.35 6.02 31.24
C CYS A 206 -14.77 5.43 31.15
N THR A 207 -14.89 4.17 30.74
CA THR A 207 -16.17 3.46 30.63
C THR A 207 -16.88 3.38 31.99
N LYS A 208 -16.12 3.13 33.06
CA LYS A 208 -16.66 3.07 34.43
C LYS A 208 -17.22 4.42 34.88
N LEU A 209 -16.50 5.52 34.67
CA LEU A 209 -16.96 6.87 35.02
C LEU A 209 -18.23 7.27 34.27
N ILE A 210 -18.36 6.90 33.02
CA ILE A 210 -19.57 7.14 32.21
C ILE A 210 -20.73 6.29 32.72
N LEU A 211 -20.50 5.02 33.07
CA LEU A 211 -21.51 4.13 33.62
C LEU A 211 -22.03 4.61 35.00
N GLU A 212 -21.12 5.09 35.88
CA GLU A 212 -21.46 5.62 37.17
C GLU A 212 -22.33 6.90 37.12
N GLY A 213 -22.18 7.69 36.03
CA GLY A 213 -23.04 8.84 35.75
C GLY A 213 -24.48 8.50 35.37
N GLY A 214 -24.83 7.25 35.16
CA GLY A 214 -26.15 6.81 34.76
C GLY A 214 -26.65 7.51 33.46
N PHE A 215 -27.85 8.08 33.51
CA PHE A 215 -28.40 8.86 32.39
C PHE A 215 -27.98 10.32 32.37
N GLN A 216 -27.18 10.76 33.37
CA GLN A 216 -26.55 12.10 33.42
C GLN A 216 -25.03 11.96 33.39
N PRO A 217 -24.45 11.49 32.25
CA PRO A 217 -23.02 11.28 32.17
C PRO A 217 -22.25 12.59 32.27
N LEU A 218 -21.02 12.49 32.74
CA LEU A 218 -20.10 13.61 32.77
C LEU A 218 -19.90 14.20 31.36
N ARG A 219 -19.93 15.52 31.26
CA ARG A 219 -19.53 16.20 30.05
C ARG A 219 -18.07 15.91 29.74
N ARG A 220 -17.72 15.88 28.43
CA ARG A 220 -16.36 15.58 27.95
C ARG A 220 -15.26 16.29 28.76
N THR A 221 -15.39 17.61 29.03
CA THR A 221 -14.40 18.38 29.77
C THR A 221 -14.14 17.84 31.18
N LEU A 222 -15.20 17.56 31.93
CA LEU A 222 -15.09 17.01 33.31
C LEU A 222 -14.56 15.56 33.29
N LEU A 223 -14.95 14.79 32.29
CA LEU A 223 -14.46 13.42 32.10
C LEU A 223 -12.95 13.41 31.86
N LEU A 224 -12.44 14.33 31.00
CA LEU A 224 -11.02 14.43 30.72
C LEU A 224 -10.21 14.93 31.92
N GLU A 225 -10.74 15.86 32.71
CA GLU A 225 -10.13 16.30 33.96
C GLU A 225 -9.98 15.14 34.98
N GLN A 226 -11.02 14.31 35.13
CA GLN A 226 -10.96 13.13 36.01
C GLN A 226 -10.01 12.03 35.53
N LEU A 227 -9.78 11.96 34.20
CA LEU A 227 -8.84 11.03 33.59
C LEU A 227 -7.41 11.61 33.54
N GLU A 228 -7.23 12.86 33.93
CA GLU A 228 -5.93 13.58 33.87
C GLU A 228 -5.35 13.65 32.46
N LEU A 229 -6.22 13.77 31.45
CA LEU A 229 -5.84 13.79 30.05
C LEU A 229 -6.00 15.18 29.44
N ASN A 230 -5.08 15.55 28.54
CA ASN A 230 -5.28 16.73 27.71
C ASN A 230 -6.36 16.49 26.64
N GLU A 231 -6.87 17.55 26.01
CA GLU A 231 -7.99 17.48 25.07
C GLU A 231 -7.68 16.55 23.87
N LYS A 232 -6.46 16.56 23.35
CA LYS A 232 -6.06 15.71 22.21
C LYS A 232 -6.02 14.24 22.59
N GLU A 233 -5.44 13.91 23.72
CA GLU A 233 -5.36 12.54 24.25
C GLU A 233 -6.74 12.01 24.61
N GLY A 234 -7.57 12.84 25.22
CA GLY A 234 -8.93 12.47 25.59
C GLY A 234 -9.82 12.19 24.38
N ILE A 235 -9.77 13.05 23.36
CA ILE A 235 -10.52 12.81 22.11
C ILE A 235 -10.05 11.50 21.43
N ALA A 236 -8.75 11.22 21.45
CA ALA A 236 -8.21 9.98 20.91
C ALA A 236 -8.72 8.75 21.69
N LEU A 237 -8.71 8.82 23.03
CA LEU A 237 -9.24 7.77 23.91
C LEU A 237 -10.73 7.51 23.67
N LEU A 238 -11.56 8.56 23.63
CA LEU A 238 -13.00 8.45 23.41
C LEU A 238 -13.33 7.85 22.04
N LYS A 239 -12.61 8.27 20.99
CA LYS A 239 -12.73 7.67 19.65
C LYS A 239 -12.33 6.20 19.64
N ALA A 240 -11.27 5.83 20.37
CA ALA A 240 -10.84 4.45 20.47
C ALA A 240 -11.88 3.60 21.24
N CYS A 241 -12.47 4.10 22.32
CA CYS A 241 -13.56 3.45 23.04
C CYS A 241 -14.81 3.27 22.15
N ALA A 242 -15.17 4.29 21.36
CA ALA A 242 -16.29 4.21 20.44
C ALA A 242 -16.03 3.20 19.31
N HIS A 243 -14.82 3.16 18.77
CA HIS A 243 -14.42 2.19 17.74
C HIS A 243 -14.48 0.72 18.23
N GLN A 244 -14.24 0.50 19.52
CA GLN A 244 -14.36 -0.80 20.18
C GLN A 244 -15.78 -1.13 20.68
N ASN A 245 -16.77 -0.33 20.32
CA ASN A 245 -18.15 -0.50 20.82
C ASN A 245 -18.27 -0.44 22.36
N ARG A 246 -17.31 0.15 23.05
CA ARG A 246 -17.39 0.35 24.53
C ARG A 246 -18.22 1.58 24.89
N LEU A 247 -18.24 2.57 23.99
CA LEU A 247 -19.01 3.80 24.13
C LEU A 247 -19.76 4.11 22.84
N VAL A 248 -20.90 4.78 22.99
CA VAL A 248 -21.70 5.33 21.91
C VAL A 248 -21.70 6.84 22.05
N GLN A 249 -21.26 7.54 21.02
CA GLN A 249 -21.33 9.01 21.00
C GLN A 249 -22.74 9.45 20.58
N VAL A 250 -23.45 10.15 21.45
CA VAL A 250 -24.79 10.67 21.20
C VAL A 250 -24.76 12.14 20.78
N SER A 251 -23.79 12.92 21.29
CA SER A 251 -23.52 14.30 20.87
C SER A 251 -22.03 14.60 20.95
N GLU A 252 -21.60 15.82 20.58
CA GLU A 252 -20.18 16.21 20.66
C GLU A 252 -19.56 16.00 22.03
N ASP A 253 -20.34 16.20 23.11
CA ASP A 253 -19.85 16.18 24.49
C ASP A 253 -20.43 15.04 25.34
N LEU A 254 -21.32 14.21 24.79
CA LEU A 254 -22.02 13.18 25.55
C LEU A 254 -21.77 11.79 24.97
N TYR A 255 -21.31 10.90 25.85
CA TYR A 255 -21.00 9.51 25.57
C TYR A 255 -21.76 8.62 26.57
N TYR A 256 -22.27 7.50 26.08
CA TYR A 256 -22.95 6.48 26.86
C TYR A 256 -22.36 5.10 26.60
N THR A 257 -22.52 4.18 27.51
CA THR A 257 -22.24 2.78 27.23
C THR A 257 -23.39 2.16 26.41
N PRO A 258 -23.14 1.11 25.60
CA PRO A 258 -24.19 0.37 24.91
C PRO A 258 -25.30 -0.10 25.86
N GLU A 259 -24.94 -0.55 27.07
CA GLU A 259 -25.87 -1.00 28.11
C GLU A 259 -26.84 0.11 28.56
N GLN A 260 -26.34 1.35 28.73
CA GLN A 260 -27.17 2.51 29.07
C GLN A 260 -28.14 2.84 27.93
N ILE A 261 -27.71 2.75 26.68
CA ILE A 261 -28.58 2.95 25.50
C ILE A 261 -29.68 1.88 25.47
N ASP A 262 -29.33 0.61 25.68
CA ASP A 262 -30.31 -0.47 25.74
C ASP A 262 -31.32 -0.30 26.86
N GLN A 263 -30.86 0.15 28.05
CA GLN A 263 -31.75 0.48 29.17
C GLN A 263 -32.71 1.63 28.83
N ALA A 264 -32.17 2.72 28.22
CA ALA A 264 -33.02 3.84 27.78
C ALA A 264 -34.09 3.39 26.77
N VAL A 265 -33.68 2.58 25.78
CA VAL A 265 -34.63 2.01 24.80
C VAL A 265 -35.71 1.13 25.48
N ALA A 266 -35.31 0.34 26.48
CA ALA A 266 -36.25 -0.49 27.22
C ALA A 266 -37.27 0.33 28.04
N LEU A 267 -36.78 1.41 28.68
CA LEU A 267 -37.61 2.35 29.41
C LEU A 267 -38.61 3.07 28.48
N LEU A 268 -38.14 3.58 27.36
CA LEU A 268 -38.99 4.20 26.33
C LEU A 268 -40.04 3.21 25.79
N ARG A 269 -39.67 1.99 25.49
CA ARG A 269 -40.62 0.94 25.04
C ARG A 269 -41.66 0.64 26.09
N LYS A 270 -41.33 0.65 27.37
CA LYS A 270 -42.27 0.46 28.48
C LYS A 270 -43.23 1.65 28.61
N HIS A 271 -42.72 2.88 28.48
CA HIS A 271 -43.50 4.11 28.51
C HIS A 271 -44.52 4.15 27.36
N PHE A 272 -44.07 3.90 26.12
CA PHE A 272 -44.93 3.91 24.93
C PHE A 272 -45.99 2.79 24.89
N LYS A 273 -45.93 1.77 25.77
CA LYS A 273 -47.02 0.84 25.95
C LYS A 273 -48.20 1.45 26.69
N ASN A 274 -47.96 2.45 27.54
CA ASN A 274 -48.94 3.07 28.41
C ASN A 274 -49.37 4.47 27.97
N GLN A 275 -48.47 5.20 27.29
CA GLN A 275 -48.67 6.59 26.85
C GLN A 275 -48.09 6.81 25.47
N PRO A 276 -48.83 7.44 24.50
CA PRO A 276 -48.33 7.62 23.12
C PRO A 276 -47.32 8.76 22.94
N VAL A 277 -47.12 9.60 23.98
CA VAL A 277 -46.22 10.77 23.95
C VAL A 277 -45.31 10.74 25.17
N VAL A 278 -44.06 11.09 24.95
CA VAL A 278 -43.03 11.30 25.98
C VAL A 278 -42.67 12.78 26.00
N THR A 279 -42.69 13.39 27.18
CA THR A 279 -42.16 14.73 27.40
C THR A 279 -40.78 14.68 28.08
N VAL A 280 -40.00 15.76 28.00
CA VAL A 280 -38.68 15.86 28.64
C VAL A 280 -38.75 15.69 30.16
N ILE A 281 -39.93 15.90 30.77
CA ILE A 281 -40.16 15.76 32.20
C ILE A 281 -40.40 14.30 32.61
N ASP A 282 -40.86 13.47 31.68
CA ASP A 282 -41.19 12.04 31.89
C ASP A 282 -39.93 11.13 31.78
N PHE A 283 -38.81 11.67 31.38
CA PHE A 283 -37.55 10.97 31.16
C PHE A 283 -36.42 11.55 32.04
#